data_cc74f0bdcb97847e3739bdc7933d3236
#
_entry.id   cc74f0bdcb97847e3739bdc7933d3236
#
_cell.length_a   1.000
_cell.length_b   1.000
_cell.length_c   1.000
_cell.angle_alpha   90.00
_cell.angle_beta   90.00
_cell.angle_gamma   90.00
#
_symmetry.space_group_name_H-M   'P 1'
#
loop_
_entity.id
_entity.type
_entity.pdbx_description
1 polymer ?
#
loop_
_entity_poly.entity_id
_entity_poly.type
_entity_poly.pdbx_seq_one_letter_code
_entity_poly.pdbx_strand_id
1 'polypeptide(L)'
;VSRAKAEASERSINAGSDFLHLTIGDAPHGGRADWLAGMLRQAIVDGRVPVGDRLPATRVLAADLGVSRGVVTEAYQRLTEEGHLTGRGRAGTVVVAAPTAPTPLVPAPVAAPNPAGLFPPAPSSDIFEAVRAASATIDLTPGVPDLTAFPRADWLRAERTVLHRLAAADFGYGDPRGAPAMRQTVAAWLARYRGITVDPSEVIIVAGVSQALALIAQALAADGVDRIAVEDPGSLGVRQLLNNWRMQTPPIAVDDAGLRVDELVGSGAPAVMLTPAHQFPTGVVLDGDRRRQLVAWARAGGLIIEDDYDAEHRYDRPPVPALRGLLPEQVCYAGSVSKLLAPALRIGWLLVPARLRDAVVVAKRNADLGNAVLPQLVLAELMSSGAFERHLRLLRRRHIRRRDAMIAALTREVPTATVHGAAAGLHLTITFDDAVVDTELAAAMLARGVKVQPLSWHCQRPHRPGLVLGYAALTATEIEEGVAQIAVVLGAR
;
A
#
# COMPACT_ATOMS: atom_id res chain seq x y z
N VAL A 1 19.56 13.00 74.47
CA VAL A 1 18.69 13.02 73.34
C VAL A 1 19.05 11.85 72.45
N SER A 2 18.14 10.92 72.34
CA SER A 2 18.34 9.51 71.93
C SER A 2 18.52 9.33 70.41
N ARG A 3 19.55 8.58 70.07
CA ARG A 3 19.79 7.95 68.78
C ARG A 3 18.73 6.85 68.55
N ALA A 4 17.93 6.96 67.50
CA ALA A 4 17.24 5.81 66.92
C ALA A 4 17.97 5.47 65.62
N LYS A 5 18.78 4.43 65.67
CA LYS A 5 19.28 3.72 64.49
C LYS A 5 18.14 2.97 63.87
N ALA A 6 17.73 3.32 62.65
CA ALA A 6 16.89 2.47 61.85
C ALA A 6 17.80 1.33 61.34
N GLU A 7 17.61 0.15 61.87
CA GLU A 7 18.13 -1.11 61.35
C GLU A 7 17.24 -1.47 60.11
N ALA A 8 17.74 -1.21 58.90
CA ALA A 8 17.24 -1.84 57.73
C ALA A 8 17.59 -3.34 57.81
N SER A 9 16.60 -4.17 58.11
CA SER A 9 16.68 -5.61 58.10
C SER A 9 17.05 -6.08 56.69
N GLU A 10 18.33 -6.49 56.52
CA GLU A 10 18.76 -7.26 55.35
C GLU A 10 18.10 -8.63 55.43
N ARG A 11 16.89 -8.78 54.85
CA ARG A 11 16.28 -10.09 54.63
C ARG A 11 17.08 -10.78 53.53
N SER A 12 18.03 -11.60 53.90
CA SER A 12 18.66 -12.59 53.00
C SER A 12 17.64 -13.70 52.77
N ILE A 13 17.25 -13.91 51.53
CA ILE A 13 16.50 -15.12 51.13
C ILE A 13 17.51 -16.29 51.18
N ASN A 14 17.70 -16.87 52.35
CA ASN A 14 18.54 -18.01 52.59
C ASN A 14 17.83 -19.36 52.41
N ALA A 15 16.65 -19.37 51.85
CA ALA A 15 15.88 -20.59 51.60
C ALA A 15 15.82 -20.82 50.08
N GLY A 16 16.61 -21.74 49.60
CA GLY A 16 16.65 -22.36 48.29
C GLY A 16 15.77 -21.82 47.16
N SER A 17 15.24 -22.69 46.32
CA SER A 17 14.36 -22.38 45.21
C SER A 17 12.87 -22.18 45.60
N ASP A 18 12.54 -22.27 46.89
CA ASP A 18 11.15 -22.27 47.39
C ASP A 18 10.33 -21.02 46.91
N PHE A 19 10.99 -19.88 46.76
CA PHE A 19 10.33 -18.66 46.26
C PHE A 19 9.91 -18.73 44.79
N LEU A 20 10.43 -19.67 44.02
CA LEU A 20 10.13 -19.81 42.60
C LEU A 20 8.99 -20.80 42.33
N HIS A 21 8.70 -21.70 43.28
CA HIS A 21 7.73 -22.79 43.11
C HIS A 21 7.95 -23.57 41.80
N LEU A 22 9.21 -23.89 41.45
CA LEU A 22 9.59 -24.49 40.20
C LEU A 22 9.90 -25.99 40.32
N THR A 23 9.41 -26.73 39.35
CA THR A 23 9.83 -28.12 39.12
C THR A 23 10.59 -28.17 37.78
N ILE A 24 11.82 -28.70 37.80
CA ILE A 24 12.67 -28.77 36.60
C ILE A 24 12.03 -29.56 35.44
N GLY A 25 11.06 -30.42 35.75
CA GLY A 25 10.25 -31.15 34.78
C GLY A 25 9.46 -30.26 33.82
N ASP A 26 9.19 -29.03 34.20
CA ASP A 26 8.44 -28.05 33.40
C ASP A 26 9.34 -27.28 32.39
N ALA A 27 10.66 -27.48 32.47
CA ALA A 27 11.58 -26.80 31.56
C ALA A 27 11.63 -27.51 30.18
N PRO A 28 11.51 -26.76 29.08
CA PRO A 28 11.60 -27.33 27.73
C PRO A 28 12.98 -27.92 27.45
N HIS A 29 13.03 -29.01 26.68
CA HIS A 29 14.29 -29.63 26.22
C HIS A 29 15.06 -28.61 25.37
N GLY A 30 16.22 -28.14 25.83
CA GLY A 30 17.11 -27.26 25.06
C GLY A 30 16.95 -25.76 25.31
N GLY A 31 16.34 -25.30 26.40
CA GLY A 31 16.20 -23.84 26.69
C GLY A 31 16.17 -23.49 28.17
N ARG A 32 16.85 -24.30 29.02
CA ARG A 32 16.78 -24.19 30.48
C ARG A 32 17.19 -22.84 31.05
N ALA A 33 18.17 -22.18 30.44
CA ALA A 33 18.61 -20.84 30.88
C ALA A 33 17.56 -19.76 30.56
N ASP A 34 16.97 -19.82 29.36
CA ASP A 34 15.88 -18.92 28.97
C ASP A 34 14.64 -19.09 29.84
N TRP A 35 14.27 -20.34 30.06
CA TRP A 35 13.15 -20.69 30.93
C TRP A 35 13.37 -20.17 32.35
N LEU A 36 14.56 -20.40 32.95
CA LEU A 36 14.89 -19.92 34.29
C LEU A 36 14.93 -18.38 34.36
N ALA A 37 15.48 -17.71 33.36
CA ALA A 37 15.45 -16.24 33.27
C ALA A 37 14.01 -15.72 33.19
N GLY A 38 13.15 -16.36 32.42
CA GLY A 38 11.71 -16.04 32.34
C GLY A 38 11.00 -16.17 33.67
N MET A 39 11.24 -17.26 34.39
CA MET A 39 10.61 -17.53 35.71
C MET A 39 11.10 -16.56 36.78
N LEU A 40 12.39 -16.23 36.81
CA LEU A 40 12.95 -15.21 37.69
C LEU A 40 12.38 -13.81 37.37
N ARG A 41 12.27 -13.49 36.10
CA ARG A 41 11.64 -12.23 35.65
C ARG A 41 10.20 -12.14 36.16
N GLN A 42 9.44 -13.20 35.99
CA GLN A 42 8.04 -13.25 36.49
C GLN A 42 7.97 -13.12 38.01
N ALA A 43 8.88 -13.79 38.74
CA ALA A 43 8.94 -13.67 40.20
C ALA A 43 9.25 -12.23 40.67
N ILE A 44 10.06 -11.49 39.93
CA ILE A 44 10.35 -10.07 40.21
C ILE A 44 9.11 -9.21 39.89
N VAL A 45 8.42 -9.44 38.77
CA VAL A 45 7.18 -8.75 38.39
C VAL A 45 6.08 -8.96 39.43
N ASP A 46 5.89 -10.19 39.87
CA ASP A 46 4.86 -10.57 40.84
C ASP A 46 5.19 -10.12 42.28
N GLY A 47 6.37 -9.51 42.48
CA GLY A 47 6.84 -9.07 43.80
C GLY A 47 7.25 -10.19 44.74
N ARG A 48 7.35 -11.45 44.25
CA ARG A 48 7.90 -12.59 45.03
C ARG A 48 9.39 -12.41 45.34
N VAL A 49 10.09 -11.67 44.49
CA VAL A 49 11.47 -11.20 44.69
C VAL A 49 11.49 -9.68 44.51
N PRO A 50 11.31 -8.90 45.55
CA PRO A 50 11.26 -7.43 45.46
C PRO A 50 12.56 -6.80 44.97
N VAL A 51 12.47 -5.57 44.46
CA VAL A 51 13.66 -4.74 44.20
C VAL A 51 14.39 -4.47 45.50
N GLY A 52 15.71 -4.67 45.49
CA GLY A 52 16.57 -4.60 46.66
C GLY A 52 16.95 -5.97 47.26
N ASP A 53 16.17 -7.02 46.96
CA ASP A 53 16.43 -8.36 47.47
C ASP A 53 17.62 -9.01 46.78
N ARG A 54 18.29 -9.91 47.54
CA ARG A 54 19.40 -10.70 47.05
C ARG A 54 18.97 -12.05 46.57
N LEU A 55 19.34 -12.39 45.32
CA LEU A 55 19.15 -13.72 44.78
C LEU A 55 20.15 -14.72 45.38
N PRO A 56 19.79 -16.01 45.47
CA PRO A 56 20.70 -17.07 45.91
C PRO A 56 21.96 -17.12 45.08
N ALA A 57 23.08 -17.55 45.68
CA ALA A 57 24.31 -17.77 44.94
C ALA A 57 24.08 -18.80 43.81
N THR A 58 24.66 -18.59 42.62
CA THR A 58 24.43 -19.45 41.45
C THR A 58 24.63 -20.94 41.71
N ARG A 59 25.60 -21.29 42.62
CA ARG A 59 25.85 -22.69 43.04
C ARG A 59 24.72 -23.25 43.91
N VAL A 60 24.10 -22.43 44.75
CA VAL A 60 23.00 -22.83 45.62
C VAL A 60 21.76 -23.08 44.81
N LEU A 61 21.34 -22.10 44.02
CA LEU A 61 20.16 -22.24 43.15
C LEU A 61 20.31 -23.35 42.13
N ALA A 62 21.51 -23.62 41.62
CA ALA A 62 21.78 -24.70 40.70
C ALA A 62 21.60 -26.10 41.38
N ALA A 63 22.08 -26.22 42.62
CA ALA A 63 21.92 -27.44 43.40
C ALA A 63 20.44 -27.72 43.74
N ASP A 64 19.69 -26.69 44.15
CA ASP A 64 18.27 -26.77 44.50
C ASP A 64 17.38 -27.14 43.32
N LEU A 65 17.65 -26.56 42.14
CA LEU A 65 16.89 -26.83 40.93
C LEU A 65 17.37 -28.06 40.15
N GLY A 66 18.46 -28.71 40.59
CA GLY A 66 19.01 -29.86 39.87
C GLY A 66 19.55 -29.57 38.49
N VAL A 67 20.04 -28.32 38.26
CA VAL A 67 20.62 -27.87 36.99
C VAL A 67 22.13 -27.63 37.10
N SER A 68 22.81 -27.47 35.94
CA SER A 68 24.19 -27.08 35.96
C SER A 68 24.34 -25.61 36.41
N ARG A 69 25.44 -25.26 37.10
CA ARG A 69 25.74 -23.89 37.49
C ARG A 69 25.77 -22.94 36.28
N GLY A 70 26.15 -23.44 35.08
CA GLY A 70 26.17 -22.68 33.85
C GLY A 70 24.78 -22.13 33.47
N VAL A 71 23.73 -22.91 33.63
CA VAL A 71 22.34 -22.53 33.37
C VAL A 71 21.94 -21.33 34.26
N VAL A 72 22.25 -21.39 35.55
CA VAL A 72 21.89 -20.31 36.47
C VAL A 72 22.76 -19.06 36.22
N THR A 73 24.03 -19.26 35.90
CA THR A 73 24.94 -18.13 35.59
C THR A 73 24.46 -17.41 34.33
N GLU A 74 24.07 -18.13 33.31
CA GLU A 74 23.55 -17.57 32.07
C GLU A 74 22.21 -16.85 32.30
N ALA A 75 21.29 -17.43 33.05
CA ALA A 75 20.01 -16.78 33.39
C ALA A 75 20.23 -15.47 34.16
N TYR A 76 21.16 -15.44 35.13
CA TYR A 76 21.51 -14.23 35.88
C TYR A 76 22.20 -13.19 35.00
N GLN A 77 23.03 -13.62 34.07
CA GLN A 77 23.71 -12.72 33.14
C GLN A 77 22.69 -12.03 32.24
N ARG A 78 21.74 -12.75 31.68
CA ARG A 78 20.65 -12.19 30.86
C ARG A 78 19.82 -11.13 31.60
N LEU A 79 19.41 -11.45 32.83
CA LEU A 79 18.67 -10.48 33.66
C LEU A 79 19.55 -9.28 34.08
N THR A 80 20.85 -9.46 34.13
CA THR A 80 21.80 -8.35 34.35
C THR A 80 21.96 -7.47 33.12
N GLU A 81 22.04 -8.08 31.92
CA GLU A 81 22.04 -7.38 30.62
C GLU A 81 20.72 -6.65 30.36
N GLU A 82 19.59 -7.22 30.80
CA GLU A 82 18.26 -6.59 30.78
C GLU A 82 18.12 -5.45 31.83
N GLY A 83 19.12 -5.26 32.73
CA GLY A 83 19.12 -4.21 33.76
C GLY A 83 18.25 -4.52 34.99
N HIS A 84 17.80 -5.75 35.17
CA HIS A 84 17.00 -6.16 36.35
C HIS A 84 17.86 -6.59 37.53
N LEU A 85 19.06 -7.10 37.25
CA LEU A 85 20.00 -7.56 38.28
C LEU A 85 21.34 -6.78 38.23
N THR A 86 22.02 -6.73 39.35
CA THR A 86 23.42 -6.25 39.41
C THR A 86 24.24 -7.14 40.33
N GLY A 87 25.46 -7.47 39.91
CA GLY A 87 26.45 -8.16 40.75
C GLY A 87 27.19 -7.17 41.66
N ARG A 88 27.14 -7.38 42.98
CA ARG A 88 27.85 -6.56 43.98
C ARG A 88 29.06 -7.29 44.60
N GLY A 89 29.78 -8.07 43.79
CA GLY A 89 30.97 -8.78 44.22
C GLY A 89 30.66 -9.76 45.38
N ARG A 90 31.32 -9.59 46.55
CA ARG A 90 31.06 -10.42 47.74
C ARG A 90 29.69 -10.29 48.33
N ALA A 91 28.94 -9.24 47.99
CA ALA A 91 27.54 -9.03 48.42
C ALA A 91 26.50 -9.78 47.57
N GLY A 92 26.94 -10.51 46.54
CA GLY A 92 26.03 -11.35 45.70
C GLY A 92 25.34 -10.58 44.60
N THR A 93 24.29 -11.20 43.99
CA THR A 93 23.45 -10.62 42.93
C THR A 93 22.17 -10.05 43.55
N VAL A 94 21.83 -8.81 43.19
CA VAL A 94 20.73 -8.07 43.79
C VAL A 94 19.78 -7.61 42.67
N VAL A 95 18.45 -7.64 42.93
CA VAL A 95 17.43 -7.08 42.01
C VAL A 95 17.48 -5.55 42.15
N VAL A 96 17.68 -4.86 41.02
CA VAL A 96 17.79 -3.38 40.99
C VAL A 96 16.62 -2.71 40.28
N ALA A 97 15.89 -3.42 39.44
CA ALA A 97 14.70 -2.91 38.77
C ALA A 97 13.70 -4.04 38.52
N ALA A 98 12.42 -3.76 38.73
CA ALA A 98 11.35 -4.68 38.28
C ALA A 98 11.14 -4.54 36.78
N PRO A 99 11.00 -5.65 36.04
CA PRO A 99 10.55 -5.60 34.65
C PRO A 99 9.19 -4.90 34.58
N THR A 100 9.03 -4.00 33.64
CA THR A 100 7.70 -3.45 33.32
C THR A 100 6.85 -4.59 32.79
N ALA A 101 5.78 -4.97 33.50
CA ALA A 101 4.83 -5.94 32.94
C ALA A 101 4.36 -5.40 31.59
N PRO A 102 4.40 -6.19 30.50
CA PRO A 102 3.79 -5.77 29.27
C PRO A 102 2.31 -5.50 29.57
N THR A 103 1.90 -4.25 29.43
CA THR A 103 0.48 -3.91 29.49
C THR A 103 -0.20 -4.78 28.43
N PRO A 104 -1.17 -5.65 28.80
CA PRO A 104 -1.89 -6.41 27.79
C PRO A 104 -2.46 -5.40 26.79
N LEU A 105 -2.02 -5.46 25.54
CA LEU A 105 -2.72 -4.80 24.45
C LEU A 105 -4.08 -5.51 24.36
N VAL A 106 -5.03 -5.09 25.17
CA VAL A 106 -6.44 -5.39 24.94
C VAL A 106 -6.76 -4.57 23.70
N PRO A 107 -7.01 -5.20 22.55
CA PRO A 107 -7.49 -4.46 21.39
C PRO A 107 -8.77 -3.76 21.87
N ALA A 108 -8.78 -2.43 21.84
CA ALA A 108 -10.04 -1.72 22.05
C ALA A 108 -11.05 -2.33 21.07
N PRO A 109 -12.27 -2.68 21.52
CA PRO A 109 -13.29 -3.14 20.60
C PRO A 109 -13.45 -2.04 19.55
N VAL A 110 -12.99 -2.32 18.34
CA VAL A 110 -13.23 -1.46 17.20
C VAL A 110 -14.72 -1.56 16.97
N ALA A 111 -15.47 -0.56 17.43
CA ALA A 111 -16.88 -0.45 17.12
C ALA A 111 -17.01 -0.52 15.60
N ALA A 112 -17.88 -1.39 15.09
CA ALA A 112 -18.15 -1.45 13.67
C ALA A 112 -18.48 -0.03 13.19
N PRO A 113 -17.76 0.52 12.21
CA PRO A 113 -17.96 1.90 11.79
C PRO A 113 -19.39 2.07 11.31
N ASN A 114 -20.05 3.11 11.78
CA ASN A 114 -21.37 3.49 11.29
C ASN A 114 -21.27 3.76 9.78
N PRO A 115 -22.02 3.06 8.90
CA PRO A 115 -21.95 3.25 7.47
C PRO A 115 -22.07 4.71 7.01
N ALA A 116 -22.91 5.49 7.67
CA ALA A 116 -23.07 6.93 7.39
C ALA A 116 -21.80 7.75 7.66
N GLY A 117 -20.99 7.36 8.65
CA GLY A 117 -19.72 8.03 8.98
C GLY A 117 -18.58 7.70 8.00
N LEU A 118 -18.74 6.66 7.16
CA LEU A 118 -17.73 6.26 6.18
C LEU A 118 -17.82 7.00 4.84
N PHE A 119 -18.88 7.80 4.62
CA PHE A 119 -19.05 8.53 3.36
C PHE A 119 -19.27 10.04 3.60
N PRO A 120 -18.32 10.74 4.24
CA PRO A 120 -18.44 12.17 4.45
C PRO A 120 -18.31 12.93 3.10
N PRO A 121 -18.94 14.11 2.97
CA PRO A 121 -18.76 14.97 1.78
C PRO A 121 -17.32 15.41 1.56
N ALA A 122 -16.53 15.57 2.62
CA ALA A 122 -15.09 15.87 2.58
C ALA A 122 -14.32 14.72 3.23
N PRO A 123 -13.83 13.76 2.44
CA PRO A 123 -13.17 12.58 2.96
C PRO A 123 -11.78 12.86 3.51
N SER A 124 -11.45 12.23 4.65
CA SER A 124 -10.13 12.25 5.27
C SER A 124 -9.08 11.50 4.44
N SER A 125 -7.80 11.63 4.82
CA SER A 125 -6.69 10.99 4.10
C SER A 125 -6.69 9.46 4.21
N ASP A 126 -7.34 8.89 5.21
CA ASP A 126 -7.45 7.45 5.49
C ASP A 126 -8.79 6.84 5.02
N ILE A 127 -9.61 7.61 4.30
CA ILE A 127 -10.96 7.17 3.90
C ILE A 127 -10.95 5.86 3.10
N PHE A 128 -9.97 5.68 2.21
CA PHE A 128 -9.88 4.47 1.42
C PHE A 128 -9.52 3.23 2.25
N GLU A 129 -8.72 3.41 3.31
CA GLU A 129 -8.41 2.38 4.29
C GLU A 129 -9.66 2.02 5.10
N ALA A 130 -10.39 3.01 5.57
CA ALA A 130 -11.61 2.84 6.33
C ALA A 130 -12.70 2.10 5.52
N VAL A 131 -12.95 2.53 4.27
CA VAL A 131 -13.89 1.85 3.35
C VAL A 131 -13.43 0.43 3.03
N ARG A 132 -12.13 0.22 2.85
CA ARG A 132 -11.57 -1.12 2.56
C ARG A 132 -11.76 -2.06 3.74
N ALA A 133 -11.59 -1.58 4.96
CA ALA A 133 -11.77 -2.35 6.20
C ALA A 133 -13.24 -2.65 6.52
N ALA A 134 -14.19 -1.86 6.00
CA ALA A 134 -15.61 -2.12 6.21
C ALA A 134 -16.03 -3.46 5.59
N SER A 135 -16.86 -4.22 6.30
CA SER A 135 -17.39 -5.50 5.81
C SER A 135 -18.48 -5.27 4.77
N ALA A 136 -18.44 -6.02 3.67
CA ALA A 136 -19.49 -6.06 2.66
C ALA A 136 -19.51 -7.44 1.98
N THR A 137 -20.65 -7.83 1.46
CA THR A 137 -20.82 -9.06 0.68
C THR A 137 -20.34 -8.86 -0.75
N ILE A 138 -20.61 -7.68 -1.32
CA ILE A 138 -20.24 -7.31 -2.69
C ILE A 138 -19.40 -6.03 -2.65
N ASP A 139 -18.23 -6.04 -3.28
CA ASP A 139 -17.33 -4.88 -3.33
C ASP A 139 -17.21 -4.36 -4.76
N LEU A 140 -18.05 -3.37 -5.10
CA LEU A 140 -18.04 -2.63 -6.38
C LEU A 140 -17.10 -1.40 -6.34
N THR A 141 -16.19 -1.29 -5.38
CA THR A 141 -15.25 -0.15 -5.37
C THR A 141 -14.25 -0.24 -6.54
N PRO A 142 -13.86 0.88 -7.14
CA PRO A 142 -12.92 0.88 -8.26
C PRO A 142 -11.51 0.49 -7.83
N GLY A 143 -10.73 0.01 -8.79
CA GLY A 143 -9.30 -0.21 -8.61
C GLY A 143 -8.91 -1.55 -7.98
N VAL A 144 -9.85 -2.44 -7.67
CA VAL A 144 -9.58 -3.82 -7.24
C VAL A 144 -9.43 -4.71 -8.49
N PRO A 145 -8.25 -5.32 -8.73
CA PRO A 145 -8.07 -6.25 -9.86
C PRO A 145 -8.64 -7.65 -9.56
N ASP A 146 -8.69 -8.51 -10.59
CA ASP A 146 -9.06 -9.93 -10.42
C ASP A 146 -7.96 -10.72 -9.68
N LEU A 147 -7.93 -10.64 -8.35
CA LEU A 147 -6.93 -11.34 -7.52
C LEU A 147 -7.08 -12.86 -7.57
N THR A 148 -8.27 -13.37 -7.95
CA THR A 148 -8.49 -14.82 -8.10
C THR A 148 -7.76 -15.38 -9.32
N ALA A 149 -7.50 -14.53 -10.30
CA ALA A 149 -6.76 -14.87 -11.51
C ALA A 149 -5.24 -14.83 -11.33
N PHE A 150 -4.72 -14.42 -10.17
CA PHE A 150 -3.27 -14.34 -9.96
C PHE A 150 -2.58 -15.66 -10.37
N PRO A 151 -1.57 -15.65 -11.23
CA PRO A 151 -0.99 -16.86 -11.84
C PRO A 151 -0.02 -17.57 -10.89
N ARG A 152 -0.55 -18.14 -9.78
CA ARG A 152 0.23 -18.72 -8.67
C ARG A 152 1.25 -19.77 -9.15
N ALA A 153 0.84 -20.67 -10.04
CA ALA A 153 1.71 -21.72 -10.53
C ALA A 153 2.88 -21.18 -11.38
N ASP A 154 2.61 -20.19 -12.24
CA ASP A 154 3.65 -19.56 -13.06
C ASP A 154 4.57 -18.70 -12.20
N TRP A 155 4.03 -18.00 -11.20
CA TRP A 155 4.81 -17.24 -10.22
C TRP A 155 5.77 -18.15 -9.43
N LEU A 156 5.26 -19.23 -8.84
CA LEU A 156 6.09 -20.20 -8.11
C LEU A 156 7.18 -20.83 -8.99
N ARG A 157 6.87 -21.09 -10.26
CA ARG A 157 7.87 -21.61 -11.22
C ARG A 157 8.96 -20.58 -11.49
N ALA A 158 8.58 -19.32 -11.73
CA ALA A 158 9.52 -18.22 -11.95
C ALA A 158 10.40 -18.01 -10.69
N GLU A 159 9.80 -18.02 -9.51
CA GLU A 159 10.51 -17.86 -8.24
C GLU A 159 11.55 -18.97 -8.01
N ARG A 160 11.19 -20.21 -8.23
CA ARG A 160 12.16 -21.33 -8.18
C ARG A 160 13.30 -21.13 -9.17
N THR A 161 12.99 -20.75 -10.42
CA THR A 161 13.99 -20.50 -11.45
C THR A 161 14.96 -19.41 -11.02
N VAL A 162 14.45 -18.31 -10.47
CA VAL A 162 15.25 -17.20 -9.95
C VAL A 162 16.15 -17.67 -8.81
N LEU A 163 15.58 -18.28 -7.77
CA LEU A 163 16.34 -18.73 -6.59
C LEU A 163 17.46 -19.72 -6.93
N HIS A 164 17.27 -20.59 -7.92
CA HIS A 164 18.31 -21.50 -8.38
C HIS A 164 19.49 -20.82 -9.12
N ARG A 165 19.27 -19.60 -9.64
CA ARG A 165 20.30 -18.85 -10.38
C ARG A 165 21.07 -17.85 -9.53
N LEU A 166 20.49 -17.41 -8.40
CA LEU A 166 21.08 -16.39 -7.54
C LEU A 166 22.28 -16.91 -6.77
N ALA A 167 23.36 -16.13 -6.80
CA ALA A 167 24.50 -16.31 -5.90
C ALA A 167 24.24 -15.61 -4.55
N ALA A 168 25.05 -15.93 -3.54
CA ALA A 168 24.92 -15.30 -2.21
C ALA A 168 25.02 -13.76 -2.26
N ALA A 169 25.85 -13.21 -3.15
CA ALA A 169 26.01 -11.77 -3.31
C ALA A 169 24.75 -11.06 -3.85
N ASP A 170 23.86 -11.76 -4.56
CA ASP A 170 22.64 -11.20 -5.12
C ASP A 170 21.57 -10.92 -4.06
N PHE A 171 21.76 -11.43 -2.83
CA PHE A 171 20.91 -11.11 -1.67
C PHE A 171 21.35 -9.84 -0.93
N GLY A 172 22.41 -9.18 -1.37
CA GLY A 172 22.87 -7.91 -0.83
C GLY A 172 22.06 -6.70 -1.30
N TYR A 173 22.44 -5.52 -0.82
CA TYR A 173 21.87 -4.26 -1.31
C TYR A 173 22.19 -4.07 -2.80
N GLY A 174 21.16 -3.71 -3.57
CA GLY A 174 21.27 -3.47 -5.01
C GLY A 174 21.28 -1.98 -5.39
N ASP A 175 21.13 -1.73 -6.69
CA ASP A 175 20.95 -0.39 -7.24
C ASP A 175 19.57 0.18 -6.77
N PRO A 176 19.51 1.38 -6.19
CA PRO A 176 18.24 2.03 -5.81
C PRO A 176 17.23 2.13 -6.96
N ARG A 177 17.70 2.17 -8.20
CA ARG A 177 16.84 2.16 -9.40
C ARG A 177 16.17 0.81 -9.66
N GLY A 178 16.57 -0.25 -8.97
CA GLY A 178 16.03 -1.60 -9.12
C GLY A 178 16.96 -2.55 -9.89
N ALA A 179 16.57 -3.84 -9.86
CA ALA A 179 17.36 -4.91 -10.47
C ALA A 179 17.56 -4.70 -11.98
N PRO A 180 18.81 -4.84 -12.52
CA PRO A 180 19.08 -4.64 -13.93
C PRO A 180 18.19 -5.49 -14.85
N ALA A 181 17.96 -6.76 -14.51
CA ALA A 181 17.08 -7.65 -15.27
C ALA A 181 15.64 -7.13 -15.35
N MET A 182 15.11 -6.57 -14.25
CA MET A 182 13.77 -5.97 -14.23
C MET A 182 13.72 -4.72 -15.10
N ARG A 183 14.72 -3.84 -14.99
CA ARG A 183 14.79 -2.63 -15.81
C ARG A 183 14.86 -2.93 -17.31
N GLN A 184 15.64 -3.94 -17.72
CA GLN A 184 15.70 -4.42 -19.11
C GLN A 184 14.34 -4.95 -19.58
N THR A 185 13.69 -5.75 -18.76
CA THR A 185 12.38 -6.33 -19.07
C THR A 185 11.31 -5.26 -19.21
N VAL A 186 11.30 -4.26 -18.33
CA VAL A 186 10.38 -3.11 -18.42
C VAL A 186 10.65 -2.29 -19.67
N ALA A 187 11.91 -1.98 -20.01
CA ALA A 187 12.25 -1.24 -21.22
C ALA A 187 11.74 -1.97 -22.48
N ALA A 188 11.94 -3.29 -22.56
CA ALA A 188 11.43 -4.12 -23.67
C ALA A 188 9.88 -4.14 -23.72
N TRP A 189 9.23 -4.22 -22.56
CA TRP A 189 7.77 -4.16 -22.43
C TRP A 189 7.23 -2.81 -22.94
N LEU A 190 7.80 -1.71 -22.49
CA LEU A 190 7.41 -0.35 -22.86
C LEU A 190 7.56 -0.08 -24.35
N ALA A 191 8.65 -0.56 -24.96
CA ALA A 191 8.85 -0.45 -26.41
C ALA A 191 7.77 -1.21 -27.19
N ARG A 192 7.39 -2.41 -26.75
CA ARG A 192 6.42 -3.27 -27.44
C ARG A 192 4.98 -2.79 -27.28
N TYR A 193 4.59 -2.34 -26.08
CA TYR A 193 3.18 -2.12 -25.75
C TYR A 193 2.80 -0.66 -25.57
N ARG A 194 3.78 0.24 -25.31
CA ARG A 194 3.50 1.65 -25.04
C ARG A 194 4.16 2.62 -26.02
N GLY A 195 4.98 2.11 -26.96
CA GLY A 195 5.69 2.94 -27.93
C GLY A 195 6.79 3.81 -27.29
N ILE A 196 7.33 3.37 -26.13
CA ILE A 196 8.40 4.07 -25.42
C ILE A 196 9.71 3.32 -25.63
N THR A 197 10.64 3.90 -26.38
CA THR A 197 12.01 3.41 -26.50
C THR A 197 12.88 4.13 -25.47
N VAL A 198 13.48 3.38 -24.54
CA VAL A 198 14.24 3.93 -23.41
C VAL A 198 15.43 3.01 -23.09
N ASP A 199 16.55 3.60 -22.66
CA ASP A 199 17.66 2.83 -22.12
C ASP A 199 17.24 2.21 -20.76
N PRO A 200 17.53 0.92 -20.51
CA PRO A 200 17.22 0.30 -19.21
C PRO A 200 17.80 1.03 -18.00
N SER A 201 18.90 1.78 -18.16
CA SER A 201 19.49 2.58 -17.10
C SER A 201 18.62 3.76 -16.66
N GLU A 202 17.67 4.18 -17.49
CA GLU A 202 16.72 5.27 -17.19
C GLU A 202 15.47 4.79 -16.44
N VAL A 203 15.21 3.49 -16.46
CA VAL A 203 14.06 2.90 -15.76
C VAL A 203 14.33 2.87 -14.25
N ILE A 204 13.41 3.40 -13.47
CA ILE A 204 13.45 3.37 -12.00
C ILE A 204 12.29 2.50 -11.52
N ILE A 205 12.60 1.41 -10.82
CA ILE A 205 11.59 0.55 -10.21
C ILE A 205 11.10 1.19 -8.91
N VAL A 206 9.78 1.23 -8.75
CA VAL A 206 9.10 1.91 -7.63
C VAL A 206 8.04 1.01 -7.00
N ALA A 207 7.62 1.33 -5.78
CA ALA A 207 6.56 0.63 -5.05
C ALA A 207 5.16 1.08 -5.52
N GLY A 208 4.94 1.06 -6.85
CA GLY A 208 3.71 1.52 -7.49
C GLY A 208 3.67 3.02 -7.74
N VAL A 209 2.60 3.48 -8.38
CA VAL A 209 2.42 4.89 -8.79
C VAL A 209 2.47 5.86 -7.61
N SER A 210 1.99 5.46 -6.43
CA SER A 210 2.05 6.32 -5.24
C SER A 210 3.48 6.73 -4.88
N GLN A 211 4.44 5.80 -4.95
CA GLN A 211 5.84 6.15 -4.73
C GLN A 211 6.40 6.98 -5.89
N ALA A 212 6.03 6.66 -7.13
CA ALA A 212 6.46 7.45 -8.29
C ALA A 212 6.07 8.93 -8.13
N LEU A 213 4.81 9.19 -7.79
CA LEU A 213 4.29 10.55 -7.57
C LEU A 213 4.98 11.25 -6.40
N ALA A 214 5.23 10.53 -5.29
CA ALA A 214 5.96 11.08 -4.14
C ALA A 214 7.38 11.51 -4.51
N LEU A 215 8.09 10.70 -5.30
CA LEU A 215 9.45 10.99 -5.75
C LEU A 215 9.48 12.18 -6.74
N ILE A 216 8.50 12.24 -7.66
CA ILE A 216 8.35 13.37 -8.58
C ILE A 216 8.06 14.67 -7.79
N ALA A 217 7.12 14.62 -6.84
CA ALA A 217 6.78 15.78 -6.02
C ALA A 217 7.98 16.29 -5.23
N GLN A 218 8.80 15.41 -4.65
CA GLN A 218 10.04 15.79 -3.96
C GLN A 218 11.05 16.45 -4.90
N ALA A 219 11.27 15.87 -6.09
CA ALA A 219 12.20 16.42 -7.07
C ALA A 219 11.73 17.80 -7.56
N LEU A 220 10.43 17.98 -7.84
CA LEU A 220 9.85 19.24 -8.25
C LEU A 220 9.89 20.31 -7.15
N ALA A 221 9.63 19.92 -5.91
CA ALA A 221 9.74 20.83 -4.75
C ALA A 221 11.17 21.35 -4.57
N ALA A 222 12.17 20.49 -4.79
CA ALA A 222 13.58 20.91 -4.76
C ALA A 222 13.92 21.94 -5.85
N ASP A 223 13.22 21.89 -7.00
CA ASP A 223 13.33 22.86 -8.10
C ASP A 223 12.41 24.09 -7.90
N GLY A 224 11.76 24.23 -6.72
CA GLY A 224 10.89 25.37 -6.40
C GLY A 224 9.48 25.29 -7.03
N VAL A 225 9.08 24.14 -7.57
CA VAL A 225 7.72 23.92 -8.09
C VAL A 225 6.82 23.45 -6.94
N ASP A 226 5.74 24.17 -6.71
CA ASP A 226 4.75 23.92 -5.64
C ASP A 226 3.35 23.57 -6.17
N ARG A 227 3.16 23.51 -7.49
CA ARG A 227 1.85 23.26 -8.12
C ARG A 227 1.94 22.21 -9.20
N ILE A 228 1.01 21.23 -9.12
CA ILE A 228 0.77 20.22 -10.14
C ILE A 228 -0.73 20.22 -10.43
N ALA A 229 -1.13 20.71 -11.60
CA ALA A 229 -2.53 20.64 -12.01
C ALA A 229 -2.99 19.19 -12.11
N VAL A 230 -4.27 18.94 -11.81
CA VAL A 230 -4.87 17.60 -11.85
C VAL A 230 -6.20 17.63 -12.59
N GLU A 231 -6.59 16.50 -13.16
CA GLU A 231 -7.90 16.29 -13.76
C GLU A 231 -9.04 16.50 -12.75
N ASP A 232 -10.18 17.06 -13.18
CA ASP A 232 -11.38 17.24 -12.38
C ASP A 232 -12.65 16.89 -13.22
N PRO A 233 -13.34 15.78 -12.93
CA PRO A 233 -13.06 14.83 -11.86
C PRO A 233 -11.72 14.11 -12.03
N GLY A 234 -11.06 13.78 -10.91
CA GLY A 234 -9.77 13.11 -10.88
C GLY A 234 -9.54 12.35 -9.58
N SER A 235 -8.52 11.52 -9.52
CA SER A 235 -8.26 10.66 -8.37
C SER A 235 -8.10 11.43 -7.06
N LEU A 236 -9.02 11.24 -6.10
CA LEU A 236 -8.87 11.76 -4.74
C LEU A 236 -7.55 11.30 -4.10
N GLY A 237 -7.19 10.02 -4.23
CA GLY A 237 -5.95 9.50 -3.63
C GLY A 237 -4.69 10.16 -4.19
N VAL A 238 -4.69 10.53 -5.47
CA VAL A 238 -3.60 11.31 -6.09
C VAL A 238 -3.53 12.70 -5.49
N ARG A 239 -4.68 13.39 -5.37
CA ARG A 239 -4.72 14.73 -4.76
C ARG A 239 -4.25 14.71 -3.32
N GLN A 240 -4.76 13.77 -2.50
CA GLN A 240 -4.35 13.60 -1.10
C GLN A 240 -2.84 13.35 -0.99
N LEU A 241 -2.29 12.49 -1.84
CA LEU A 241 -0.85 12.20 -1.88
C LEU A 241 -0.05 13.46 -2.24
N LEU A 242 -0.41 14.17 -3.30
CA LEU A 242 0.28 15.39 -3.72
C LEU A 242 0.19 16.49 -2.66
N ASN A 243 -0.99 16.67 -2.05
CA ASN A 243 -1.19 17.63 -0.96
C ASN A 243 -0.35 17.28 0.28
N ASN A 244 -0.18 15.99 0.60
CA ASN A 244 0.71 15.54 1.68
C ASN A 244 2.17 15.94 1.41
N TRP A 245 2.57 16.03 0.15
CA TRP A 245 3.87 16.55 -0.27
C TRP A 245 3.85 18.06 -0.52
N ARG A 246 2.82 18.78 0.01
CA ARG A 246 2.64 20.23 -0.08
C ARG A 246 2.54 20.77 -1.51
N MET A 247 2.14 19.93 -2.45
CA MET A 247 1.82 20.37 -3.81
C MET A 247 0.39 20.88 -3.86
N GLN A 248 0.20 22.10 -4.37
CA GLN A 248 -1.12 22.59 -4.75
C GLN A 248 -1.62 21.81 -5.96
N THR A 249 -2.91 21.46 -5.99
CA THR A 249 -3.52 20.65 -7.04
C THR A 249 -4.67 21.39 -7.73
N PRO A 250 -4.39 22.46 -8.51
CA PRO A 250 -5.45 23.19 -9.23
C PRO A 250 -6.21 22.24 -10.17
N PRO A 251 -7.57 22.24 -10.09
CA PRO A 251 -8.40 21.39 -10.92
C PRO A 251 -8.47 21.87 -12.36
N ILE A 252 -8.36 20.95 -13.30
CA ILE A 252 -8.58 21.20 -14.74
C ILE A 252 -9.73 20.31 -15.21
N ALA A 253 -10.76 20.89 -15.78
CA ALA A 253 -11.94 20.16 -16.18
C ALA A 253 -11.64 19.07 -17.22
N VAL A 254 -12.36 17.97 -17.11
CA VAL A 254 -12.40 16.88 -18.08
C VAL A 254 -13.77 16.88 -18.76
N ASP A 255 -13.77 16.90 -20.08
CA ASP A 255 -14.97 16.72 -20.92
C ASP A 255 -14.88 15.43 -21.76
N ASP A 256 -15.78 15.20 -22.69
CA ASP A 256 -15.84 14.01 -23.55
C ASP A 256 -14.59 13.83 -24.44
N ALA A 257 -13.76 14.88 -24.62
CA ALA A 257 -12.49 14.83 -25.32
C ALA A 257 -11.27 14.67 -24.38
N GLY A 258 -11.48 14.61 -23.07
CA GLY A 258 -10.46 14.52 -22.04
C GLY A 258 -10.13 15.86 -21.38
N LEU A 259 -8.95 16.00 -20.81
CA LEU A 259 -8.50 17.20 -20.09
C LEU A 259 -8.57 18.45 -20.96
N ARG A 260 -9.13 19.54 -20.44
CA ARG A 260 -9.23 20.84 -21.10
C ARG A 260 -7.89 21.61 -21.06
N VAL A 261 -7.16 21.58 -22.18
CA VAL A 261 -5.82 22.16 -22.26
C VAL A 261 -5.86 23.70 -22.22
N ASP A 262 -6.95 24.32 -22.67
CA ASP A 262 -7.16 25.78 -22.55
C ASP A 262 -7.21 26.21 -21.06
N GLU A 263 -7.90 25.46 -20.21
CA GLU A 263 -7.92 25.71 -18.77
C GLU A 263 -6.55 25.44 -18.14
N LEU A 264 -5.83 24.41 -18.58
CA LEU A 264 -4.47 24.12 -18.12
C LEU A 264 -3.53 25.32 -18.40
N VAL A 265 -3.56 25.86 -19.61
CA VAL A 265 -2.79 27.05 -19.97
C VAL A 265 -3.18 28.22 -19.07
N GLY A 266 -4.49 28.48 -18.90
CA GLY A 266 -5.01 29.56 -18.06
C GLY A 266 -4.65 29.43 -16.57
N SER A 267 -4.43 28.21 -16.08
CA SER A 267 -4.07 27.97 -14.68
C SER A 267 -2.65 28.42 -14.32
N GLY A 268 -1.77 28.54 -15.31
CA GLY A 268 -0.35 28.87 -15.12
C GLY A 268 0.41 27.77 -14.34
N ALA A 269 -0.13 26.56 -14.18
CA ALA A 269 0.56 25.46 -13.52
C ALA A 269 1.73 24.95 -14.38
N PRO A 270 2.94 24.77 -13.80
CA PRO A 270 4.11 24.30 -14.55
C PRO A 270 4.09 22.82 -14.86
N ALA A 271 3.25 22.05 -14.14
CA ALA A 271 3.10 20.62 -14.31
C ALA A 271 1.63 20.21 -14.27
N VAL A 272 1.30 19.10 -14.95
CA VAL A 272 -0.03 18.47 -14.92
C VAL A 272 0.09 16.97 -14.74
N MET A 273 -0.73 16.40 -13.87
CA MET A 273 -0.89 14.95 -13.70
C MET A 273 -2.21 14.51 -14.34
N LEU A 274 -2.16 13.52 -15.22
CA LEU A 274 -3.33 13.01 -15.92
C LEU A 274 -3.20 11.52 -16.27
N THR A 275 -4.35 10.92 -16.64
CA THR A 275 -4.49 9.52 -17.03
C THR A 275 -5.01 9.41 -18.48
N PRO A 276 -4.17 9.73 -19.50
CA PRO A 276 -4.63 10.01 -20.85
C PRO A 276 -5.10 8.78 -21.63
N ALA A 277 -4.65 7.59 -21.25
CA ALA A 277 -5.06 6.34 -21.89
C ALA A 277 -6.48 5.91 -21.49
N HIS A 278 -6.86 6.18 -20.23
CA HIS A 278 -8.15 5.91 -19.63
C HIS A 278 -8.31 6.79 -18.38
N GLN A 279 -9.00 7.90 -18.56
CA GLN A 279 -9.16 8.91 -17.52
C GLN A 279 -9.89 8.36 -16.29
N PHE A 280 -9.32 8.54 -15.11
CA PHE A 280 -9.98 8.17 -13.87
C PHE A 280 -10.65 9.39 -13.24
N PRO A 281 -11.96 9.36 -12.93
CA PRO A 281 -12.83 8.18 -12.94
C PRO A 281 -13.77 8.07 -14.17
N THR A 282 -13.78 9.03 -15.09
CA THR A 282 -14.82 9.11 -16.15
C THR A 282 -14.66 8.06 -17.24
N GLY A 283 -13.46 7.48 -17.39
CA GLY A 283 -13.18 6.52 -18.44
C GLY A 283 -13.00 7.12 -19.84
N VAL A 284 -12.96 8.45 -19.94
CA VAL A 284 -12.70 9.13 -21.21
C VAL A 284 -11.27 8.88 -21.67
N VAL A 285 -11.07 8.75 -22.95
CA VAL A 285 -9.74 8.65 -23.57
C VAL A 285 -9.39 10.00 -24.17
N LEU A 286 -8.18 10.51 -23.87
CA LEU A 286 -7.72 11.78 -24.39
C LEU A 286 -7.72 11.77 -25.93
N ASP A 287 -8.51 12.64 -26.54
CA ASP A 287 -8.71 12.68 -27.96
C ASP A 287 -7.50 13.25 -28.72
N GLY A 288 -7.48 13.08 -30.04
CA GLY A 288 -6.32 13.47 -30.85
C GLY A 288 -6.03 14.95 -30.85
N ASP A 289 -7.05 15.82 -30.81
CA ASP A 289 -6.89 17.27 -30.79
C ASP A 289 -6.37 17.75 -29.44
N ARG A 290 -6.96 17.23 -28.36
CA ARG A 290 -6.48 17.50 -26.99
C ARG A 290 -5.06 17.02 -26.78
N ARG A 291 -4.73 15.85 -27.35
CA ARG A 291 -3.38 15.31 -27.31
C ARG A 291 -2.38 16.23 -28.02
N ARG A 292 -2.72 16.80 -29.21
CA ARG A 292 -1.87 17.77 -29.90
C ARG A 292 -1.70 19.07 -29.12
N GLN A 293 -2.77 19.59 -28.53
CA GLN A 293 -2.72 20.79 -27.68
C GLN A 293 -1.84 20.56 -26.45
N LEU A 294 -1.97 19.41 -25.78
CA LEU A 294 -1.15 19.05 -24.62
C LEU A 294 0.33 18.89 -24.99
N VAL A 295 0.63 18.30 -26.15
CA VAL A 295 2.00 18.21 -26.68
C VAL A 295 2.57 19.62 -26.94
N ALA A 296 1.79 20.53 -27.50
CA ALA A 296 2.22 21.91 -27.72
C ALA A 296 2.50 22.63 -26.40
N TRP A 297 1.62 22.49 -25.42
CA TRP A 297 1.82 23.05 -24.07
C TRP A 297 3.09 22.51 -23.40
N ALA A 298 3.34 21.21 -23.50
CA ALA A 298 4.54 20.59 -22.92
C ALA A 298 5.83 21.09 -23.61
N ARG A 299 5.80 21.27 -24.94
CA ARG A 299 6.93 21.83 -25.70
C ARG A 299 7.21 23.31 -25.37
N ALA A 300 6.20 24.03 -24.90
CA ALA A 300 6.35 25.38 -24.39
C ALA A 300 6.91 25.47 -22.96
N GLY A 301 7.30 24.35 -22.35
CA GLY A 301 7.94 24.29 -21.04
C GLY A 301 7.13 23.58 -19.96
N GLY A 302 5.93 23.10 -20.25
CA GLY A 302 5.11 22.34 -19.31
C GLY A 302 5.66 20.93 -19.05
N LEU A 303 5.44 20.40 -17.85
CA LEU A 303 5.77 19.03 -17.48
C LEU A 303 4.49 18.18 -17.37
N ILE A 304 4.45 17.06 -18.05
CA ILE A 304 3.38 16.08 -17.97
C ILE A 304 3.78 14.97 -17.01
N ILE A 305 2.89 14.57 -16.12
CA ILE A 305 2.99 13.35 -15.29
C ILE A 305 1.90 12.41 -15.79
N GLU A 306 2.30 11.43 -16.58
CA GLU A 306 1.42 10.43 -17.20
C GLU A 306 1.33 9.20 -16.27
N ASP A 307 0.16 8.98 -15.67
CA ASP A 307 -0.16 7.77 -14.92
C ASP A 307 -0.87 6.78 -15.84
N ASP A 308 -0.21 5.69 -16.12
CA ASP A 308 -0.63 4.64 -17.04
C ASP A 308 -0.95 3.35 -16.27
N TYR A 309 -2.04 3.41 -15.51
CA TYR A 309 -2.39 2.38 -14.53
C TYR A 309 -3.13 1.17 -15.11
N ASP A 310 -3.80 1.31 -16.28
CA ASP A 310 -4.67 0.28 -16.85
C ASP A 310 -4.78 0.26 -18.40
N ALA A 311 -3.83 0.87 -19.11
CA ALA A 311 -3.89 0.96 -20.58
C ALA A 311 -3.96 -0.41 -21.29
N GLU A 312 -3.47 -1.48 -20.69
CA GLU A 312 -3.57 -2.84 -21.20
C GLU A 312 -5.04 -3.34 -21.23
N HIS A 313 -5.93 -2.71 -20.47
CA HIS A 313 -7.34 -3.03 -20.38
C HIS A 313 -8.21 -2.24 -21.38
N ARG A 314 -7.69 -1.95 -22.54
CA ARG A 314 -8.49 -1.39 -23.63
C ARG A 314 -9.15 -2.50 -24.45
N TYR A 315 -10.45 -2.39 -24.71
CA TYR A 315 -11.27 -3.49 -25.26
C TYR A 315 -11.66 -3.30 -26.72
N ASP A 316 -11.85 -2.07 -27.18
CA ASP A 316 -12.32 -1.70 -28.52
C ASP A 316 -11.20 -1.74 -29.59
N ARG A 317 -10.01 -1.32 -29.22
CA ARG A 317 -8.84 -1.18 -30.12
C ARG A 317 -7.54 -1.31 -29.33
N PRO A 318 -6.37 -1.39 -30.01
CA PRO A 318 -5.09 -1.34 -29.31
C PRO A 318 -4.93 -0.04 -28.48
N PRO A 319 -4.20 -0.08 -27.36
CA PRO A 319 -3.91 1.12 -26.57
C PRO A 319 -3.22 2.21 -27.40
N VAL A 320 -3.57 3.46 -27.15
CA VAL A 320 -2.84 4.60 -27.74
C VAL A 320 -1.42 4.65 -27.18
N PRO A 321 -0.39 4.90 -27.99
CA PRO A 321 0.97 5.05 -27.49
C PRO A 321 1.06 6.13 -26.39
N ALA A 322 1.91 5.91 -25.41
CA ALA A 322 2.11 6.85 -24.30
C ALA A 322 2.68 8.20 -24.78
N LEU A 323 2.36 9.28 -24.07
CA LEU A 323 2.91 10.60 -24.36
C LEU A 323 4.42 10.63 -24.17
N ARG A 324 4.94 9.85 -23.21
CA ARG A 324 6.39 9.71 -22.98
C ARG A 324 7.15 9.30 -24.22
N GLY A 325 6.59 8.45 -25.09
CA GLY A 325 7.23 8.05 -26.34
C GLY A 325 7.45 9.20 -27.33
N LEU A 326 6.63 10.26 -27.26
CA LEU A 326 6.72 11.45 -28.10
C LEU A 326 7.57 12.57 -27.47
N LEU A 327 7.60 12.63 -26.14
CA LEU A 327 8.14 13.77 -25.37
C LEU A 327 8.99 13.28 -24.20
N PRO A 328 10.14 12.65 -24.43
CA PRO A 328 10.96 12.07 -23.36
C PRO A 328 11.47 13.10 -22.36
N GLU A 329 11.65 14.36 -22.74
CA GLU A 329 12.16 15.42 -21.86
C GLU A 329 11.08 16.26 -21.19
N GLN A 330 9.79 16.03 -21.51
CA GLN A 330 8.65 16.75 -20.93
C GLN A 330 7.65 15.85 -20.22
N VAL A 331 7.86 14.52 -20.22
CA VAL A 331 6.91 13.59 -19.60
C VAL A 331 7.59 12.72 -18.54
N CYS A 332 7.10 12.78 -17.31
CA CYS A 332 7.27 11.70 -16.33
C CYS A 332 6.20 10.64 -16.62
N TYR A 333 6.61 9.38 -16.75
CA TYR A 333 5.70 8.26 -17.01
C TYR A 333 5.75 7.26 -15.87
N ALA A 334 4.62 6.95 -15.31
CA ALA A 334 4.47 5.96 -14.26
C ALA A 334 3.56 4.81 -14.71
N GLY A 335 4.03 3.59 -14.52
CA GLY A 335 3.27 2.37 -14.76
C GLY A 335 3.42 1.37 -13.61
N SER A 336 2.53 0.39 -13.53
CA SER A 336 2.48 -0.54 -12.40
C SER A 336 1.81 -1.86 -12.76
N VAL A 337 2.24 -2.96 -12.11
CA VAL A 337 1.53 -4.25 -12.20
C VAL A 337 0.39 -4.39 -11.19
N SER A 338 0.09 -3.35 -10.43
CA SER A 338 -0.94 -3.41 -9.37
C SER A 338 -2.32 -3.78 -9.90
N LYS A 339 -2.66 -3.38 -11.12
CA LYS A 339 -3.94 -3.69 -11.78
C LYS A 339 -3.85 -4.89 -12.73
N LEU A 340 -2.63 -5.27 -13.10
CA LEU A 340 -2.34 -6.36 -14.03
C LEU A 340 -2.09 -7.70 -13.33
N LEU A 341 -1.62 -7.67 -12.08
CA LEU A 341 -1.35 -8.87 -11.26
C LEU A 341 -1.96 -8.72 -9.86
N ALA A 342 -1.28 -7.97 -8.98
CA ALA A 342 -1.76 -7.76 -7.62
C ALA A 342 -1.12 -6.51 -7.00
N PRO A 343 -1.89 -5.67 -6.27
CA PRO A 343 -1.36 -4.52 -5.56
C PRO A 343 -0.33 -4.89 -4.49
N ALA A 344 -0.44 -6.08 -3.89
CA ALA A 344 0.47 -6.58 -2.84
C ALA A 344 1.92 -6.77 -3.32
N LEU A 345 2.16 -6.91 -4.62
CA LEU A 345 3.52 -7.02 -5.16
C LEU A 345 4.34 -5.75 -5.00
N ARG A 346 3.69 -4.59 -4.93
CA ARG A 346 4.34 -3.28 -4.80
C ARG A 346 5.44 -3.07 -5.84
N ILE A 347 5.15 -3.38 -7.12
CA ILE A 347 6.07 -3.17 -8.25
C ILE A 347 5.43 -2.25 -9.29
N GLY A 348 6.14 -1.20 -9.62
CA GLY A 348 5.87 -0.30 -10.71
C GLY A 348 7.17 0.23 -11.27
N TRP A 349 7.08 1.11 -12.24
CA TRP A 349 8.24 1.73 -12.87
C TRP A 349 7.96 3.21 -13.15
N LEU A 350 9.03 3.96 -13.14
CA LEU A 350 9.02 5.40 -13.35
C LEU A 350 10.09 5.75 -14.38
N LEU A 351 9.72 6.56 -15.36
CA LEU A 351 10.62 7.27 -16.26
C LEU A 351 10.47 8.76 -16.02
N VAL A 352 11.55 9.48 -15.93
CA VAL A 352 11.55 10.94 -15.77
C VAL A 352 12.45 11.61 -16.80
N PRO A 353 12.23 12.88 -17.14
CA PRO A 353 13.17 13.68 -17.91
C PRO A 353 14.58 13.63 -17.32
N ALA A 354 15.60 13.74 -18.20
CA ALA A 354 17.00 13.64 -17.77
C ALA A 354 17.34 14.62 -16.65
N ARG A 355 16.80 15.84 -16.67
CA ARG A 355 17.02 16.88 -15.65
C ARG A 355 16.52 16.53 -14.24
N LEU A 356 15.53 15.62 -14.12
CA LEU A 356 14.96 15.20 -12.84
C LEU A 356 15.54 13.89 -12.33
N ARG A 357 16.28 13.14 -13.16
CA ARG A 357 16.68 11.77 -12.88
C ARG A 357 17.51 11.64 -11.60
N ASP A 358 18.54 12.45 -11.47
CA ASP A 358 19.44 12.38 -10.31
C ASP A 358 18.71 12.73 -9.01
N ALA A 359 17.88 13.77 -9.02
CA ALA A 359 17.08 14.16 -7.86
C ALA A 359 16.10 13.03 -7.45
N VAL A 360 15.44 12.39 -8.42
CA VAL A 360 14.54 11.25 -8.18
C VAL A 360 15.29 10.04 -7.64
N VAL A 361 16.47 9.72 -8.17
CA VAL A 361 17.29 8.59 -7.68
C VAL A 361 17.81 8.85 -6.27
N VAL A 362 18.21 10.08 -5.95
CA VAL A 362 18.61 10.47 -4.58
C VAL A 362 17.42 10.36 -3.63
N ALA A 363 16.26 10.91 -3.99
CA ALA A 363 15.03 10.79 -3.21
C ALA A 363 14.66 9.32 -2.96
N LYS A 364 14.74 8.48 -4.00
CA LYS A 364 14.49 7.03 -3.90
C LYS A 364 15.44 6.33 -2.95
N ARG A 365 16.74 6.62 -3.05
CA ARG A 365 17.75 6.06 -2.15
C ARG A 365 17.45 6.39 -0.69
N ASN A 366 17.09 7.64 -0.42
CA ASN A 366 16.78 8.10 0.92
C ASN A 366 15.45 7.55 1.46
N ALA A 367 14.50 7.21 0.57
CA ALA A 367 13.20 6.69 0.96
C ALA A 367 13.24 5.21 1.38
N ASP A 368 13.98 4.35 0.66
CA ASP A 368 13.89 2.90 0.84
C ASP A 368 15.13 2.10 0.41
N LEU A 369 16.23 2.75 0.02
CA LEU A 369 17.44 2.12 -0.55
C LEU A 369 17.17 1.25 -1.81
N GLY A 370 15.97 1.27 -2.35
CA GLY A 370 15.48 0.43 -3.45
C GLY A 370 14.45 -0.61 -3.01
N ASN A 371 13.59 -1.00 -3.92
CA ASN A 371 12.57 -2.03 -3.68
C ASN A 371 13.18 -3.42 -3.50
N ALA A 372 12.47 -4.31 -2.80
CA ALA A 372 12.85 -5.71 -2.65
C ALA A 372 13.22 -6.34 -4.02
N VAL A 373 14.39 -6.96 -4.10
CA VAL A 373 14.98 -7.44 -5.37
C VAL A 373 14.30 -8.73 -5.85
N LEU A 374 14.00 -9.67 -4.96
CA LEU A 374 13.43 -10.97 -5.33
C LEU A 374 12.13 -10.85 -6.14
N PRO A 375 11.10 -10.09 -5.69
CA PRO A 375 9.87 -9.93 -6.48
C PRO A 375 10.11 -9.29 -7.85
N GLN A 376 11.10 -8.41 -7.99
CA GLN A 376 11.47 -7.81 -9.27
C GLN A 376 12.02 -8.88 -10.23
N LEU A 377 12.93 -9.73 -9.76
CA LEU A 377 13.53 -10.80 -10.57
C LEU A 377 12.48 -11.85 -10.96
N VAL A 378 11.58 -12.19 -10.05
CA VAL A 378 10.47 -13.13 -10.34
C VAL A 378 9.53 -12.55 -11.39
N LEU A 379 9.18 -11.26 -11.29
CA LEU A 379 8.35 -10.60 -12.30
C LEU A 379 9.08 -10.52 -13.66
N ALA A 380 10.37 -10.21 -13.68
CA ALA A 380 11.16 -10.21 -14.91
C ALA A 380 11.16 -11.58 -15.58
N GLU A 381 11.35 -12.67 -14.84
CA GLU A 381 11.26 -14.04 -15.34
C GLU A 381 9.84 -14.38 -15.86
N LEU A 382 8.80 -13.98 -15.13
CA LEU A 382 7.40 -14.16 -15.54
C LEU A 382 7.09 -13.46 -16.87
N MET A 383 7.59 -12.24 -17.05
CA MET A 383 7.45 -11.46 -18.27
C MET A 383 8.26 -12.08 -19.41
N SER A 384 9.52 -12.43 -19.18
CA SER A 384 10.43 -12.98 -20.20
C SER A 384 9.97 -14.34 -20.72
N SER A 385 9.33 -15.17 -19.87
CA SER A 385 8.79 -16.48 -20.25
C SER A 385 7.50 -16.42 -21.06
N GLY A 386 6.92 -15.23 -21.27
CA GLY A 386 5.62 -15.03 -21.93
C GLY A 386 4.41 -15.46 -21.08
N ALA A 387 4.63 -15.83 -19.81
CA ALA A 387 3.54 -16.19 -18.90
C ALA A 387 2.69 -14.97 -18.55
N PHE A 388 3.31 -13.80 -18.43
CA PHE A 388 2.64 -12.55 -18.18
C PHE A 388 1.66 -12.18 -19.29
N GLU A 389 2.05 -12.26 -20.55
CA GLU A 389 1.17 -12.00 -21.70
C GLU A 389 0.01 -13.00 -21.80
N ARG A 390 0.24 -14.28 -21.44
CA ARG A 390 -0.85 -15.26 -21.36
C ARG A 390 -1.87 -14.87 -20.29
N HIS A 391 -1.39 -14.41 -19.14
CA HIS A 391 -2.22 -13.93 -18.05
C HIS A 391 -3.04 -12.69 -18.47
N LEU A 392 -2.44 -11.70 -19.11
CA LEU A 392 -3.15 -10.50 -19.61
C LEU A 392 -4.25 -10.86 -20.62
N ARG A 393 -4.02 -11.84 -21.52
CA ARG A 393 -5.06 -12.32 -22.42
C ARG A 393 -6.23 -13.00 -21.69
N LEU A 394 -5.95 -13.71 -20.59
CA LEU A 394 -7.00 -14.28 -19.73
C LEU A 394 -7.82 -13.17 -19.07
N LEU A 395 -7.14 -12.19 -18.45
CA LEU A 395 -7.80 -11.05 -17.79
C LEU A 395 -8.68 -10.28 -18.77
N ARG A 396 -8.17 -9.95 -19.97
CA ARG A 396 -8.94 -9.24 -20.99
C ARG A 396 -10.27 -9.92 -21.30
N ARG A 397 -10.28 -11.26 -21.47
CA ARG A 397 -11.52 -12.02 -21.72
C ARG A 397 -12.50 -12.00 -20.55
N ARG A 398 -11.98 -12.04 -19.32
CA ARG A 398 -12.82 -11.96 -18.12
C ARG A 398 -13.42 -10.57 -17.95
N HIS A 399 -12.60 -9.53 -18.09
CA HIS A 399 -13.02 -8.15 -17.90
C HIS A 399 -14.06 -7.72 -18.95
N ILE A 400 -13.92 -8.12 -20.22
CA ILE A 400 -14.93 -7.86 -21.24
C ILE A 400 -16.30 -8.42 -20.80
N ARG A 401 -16.36 -9.68 -20.38
CA ARG A 401 -17.62 -10.32 -19.95
C ARG A 401 -18.23 -9.61 -18.73
N ARG A 402 -17.40 -9.22 -17.76
CA ARG A 402 -17.84 -8.54 -16.54
C ARG A 402 -18.32 -7.12 -16.83
N ARG A 403 -17.61 -6.39 -17.68
CA ARG A 403 -18.05 -5.08 -18.17
C ARG A 403 -19.42 -5.18 -18.87
N ASP A 404 -19.56 -6.13 -19.78
CA ASP A 404 -20.80 -6.30 -20.53
C ASP A 404 -21.97 -6.67 -19.61
N ALA A 405 -21.73 -7.52 -18.59
CA ALA A 405 -22.71 -7.82 -17.54
C ALA A 405 -23.09 -6.57 -16.73
N MET A 406 -22.11 -5.74 -16.35
CA MET A 406 -22.35 -4.50 -15.63
C MET A 406 -23.20 -3.53 -16.45
N ILE A 407 -22.87 -3.33 -17.74
CA ILE A 407 -23.63 -2.44 -18.63
C ILE A 407 -25.05 -2.97 -18.80
N ALA A 408 -25.22 -4.26 -19.06
CA ALA A 408 -26.55 -4.87 -19.23
C ALA A 408 -27.41 -4.74 -17.96
N ALA A 409 -26.80 -4.98 -16.77
CA ALA A 409 -27.49 -4.83 -15.49
C ALA A 409 -27.90 -3.36 -15.23
N LEU A 410 -26.98 -2.41 -15.45
CA LEU A 410 -27.27 -0.98 -15.28
C LEU A 410 -28.39 -0.51 -16.22
N THR A 411 -28.35 -0.92 -17.49
CA THR A 411 -29.40 -0.56 -18.47
C THR A 411 -30.78 -1.10 -18.08
N ARG A 412 -30.83 -2.29 -17.49
CA ARG A 412 -32.07 -2.95 -17.07
C ARG A 412 -32.62 -2.40 -15.76
N GLU A 413 -31.75 -2.26 -14.74
CA GLU A 413 -32.17 -1.98 -13.36
C GLU A 413 -32.14 -0.48 -13.02
N VAL A 414 -31.27 0.32 -13.68
CA VAL A 414 -31.07 1.74 -13.39
C VAL A 414 -31.11 2.56 -14.70
N PRO A 415 -32.19 2.51 -15.47
CA PRO A 415 -32.25 3.12 -16.81
C PRO A 415 -32.15 4.65 -16.79
N THR A 416 -32.34 5.29 -15.64
CA THR A 416 -32.19 6.75 -15.46
C THR A 416 -30.74 7.18 -15.30
N ALA A 417 -29.82 6.26 -15.03
CA ALA A 417 -28.38 6.58 -14.91
C ALA A 417 -27.72 6.68 -16.29
N THR A 418 -26.85 7.68 -16.44
CA THR A 418 -25.95 7.75 -17.61
C THR A 418 -24.67 7.00 -17.33
N VAL A 419 -24.31 6.04 -18.20
CA VAL A 419 -23.12 5.19 -18.06
C VAL A 419 -21.94 5.80 -18.84
N HIS A 420 -20.79 5.92 -18.22
CA HIS A 420 -19.55 6.43 -18.80
C HIS A 420 -18.44 5.38 -18.69
N GLY A 421 -17.42 5.44 -19.58
CA GLY A 421 -16.19 4.66 -19.46
C GLY A 421 -16.22 3.24 -20.05
N ALA A 422 -17.18 2.91 -20.91
CA ALA A 422 -17.38 1.55 -21.44
C ALA A 422 -16.25 1.00 -22.34
N ALA A 423 -15.36 1.85 -22.85
CA ALA A 423 -14.37 1.45 -23.86
C ALA A 423 -13.13 0.72 -23.28
N ALA A 424 -12.82 0.95 -22.00
CA ALA A 424 -11.57 0.48 -21.39
C ALA A 424 -11.73 0.32 -19.87
N GLY A 425 -10.67 -0.13 -19.21
CA GLY A 425 -10.48 -0.07 -17.76
C GLY A 425 -11.06 -1.22 -16.97
N LEU A 426 -11.22 -0.96 -15.68
CA LEU A 426 -11.66 -1.92 -14.66
C LEU A 426 -12.90 -1.45 -13.91
N HIS A 427 -13.46 -0.31 -14.30
CA HIS A 427 -14.60 0.35 -13.67
C HIS A 427 -15.45 1.08 -14.71
N LEU A 428 -16.66 1.41 -14.33
CA LEU A 428 -17.55 2.33 -15.03
C LEU A 428 -17.94 3.45 -14.07
N THR A 429 -18.24 4.61 -14.60
CA THR A 429 -18.88 5.68 -13.84
C THR A 429 -20.33 5.82 -14.27
N ILE A 430 -21.23 5.95 -13.31
CA ILE A 430 -22.62 6.31 -13.57
C ILE A 430 -22.93 7.66 -12.95
N THR A 431 -23.73 8.47 -13.64
CA THR A 431 -24.21 9.77 -13.14
C THR A 431 -25.73 9.78 -13.09
N PHE A 432 -26.27 10.52 -12.13
CA PHE A 432 -27.71 10.68 -11.87
C PHE A 432 -28.14 12.15 -12.10
N ASP A 433 -29.44 12.35 -12.05
CA ASP A 433 -29.99 13.71 -11.95
C ASP A 433 -29.68 14.31 -10.57
N ASP A 434 -29.73 15.66 -10.47
CA ASP A 434 -29.23 16.43 -9.31
C ASP A 434 -29.97 16.16 -7.98
N ALA A 435 -31.07 15.40 -7.99
CA ALA A 435 -31.81 15.02 -6.77
C ALA A 435 -31.11 13.95 -5.91
N VAL A 436 -30.02 13.33 -6.36
CA VAL A 436 -29.31 12.27 -5.66
C VAL A 436 -28.12 12.84 -4.93
N VAL A 437 -27.93 12.49 -3.64
CA VAL A 437 -26.70 12.73 -2.89
C VAL A 437 -25.91 11.43 -2.88
N ASP A 438 -24.83 11.37 -3.66
CA ASP A 438 -24.08 10.14 -3.92
C ASP A 438 -23.36 9.56 -2.71
N THR A 439 -22.95 10.40 -1.75
CA THR A 439 -22.37 9.95 -0.47
C THR A 439 -23.42 9.25 0.41
N GLU A 440 -24.66 9.75 0.44
CA GLU A 440 -25.77 9.07 1.15
C GLU A 440 -26.18 7.78 0.45
N LEU A 441 -26.16 7.79 -0.89
CA LEU A 441 -26.40 6.58 -1.68
C LEU A 441 -25.35 5.51 -1.36
N ALA A 442 -24.07 5.88 -1.33
CA ALA A 442 -22.99 4.97 -0.99
C ALA A 442 -23.10 4.42 0.45
N ALA A 443 -23.51 5.24 1.41
CA ALA A 443 -23.76 4.81 2.79
C ALA A 443 -24.95 3.82 2.86
N ALA A 444 -26.04 4.10 2.17
CA ALA A 444 -27.20 3.21 2.10
C ALA A 444 -26.87 1.87 1.41
N MET A 445 -26.04 1.89 0.38
CA MET A 445 -25.55 0.68 -0.29
C MET A 445 -24.68 -0.16 0.67
N LEU A 446 -23.78 0.46 1.43
CA LEU A 446 -22.96 -0.27 2.41
C LEU A 446 -23.81 -0.89 3.51
N ALA A 447 -24.86 -0.20 3.99
CA ALA A 447 -25.80 -0.75 4.96
C ALA A 447 -26.54 -2.01 4.44
N ARG A 448 -26.58 -2.20 3.13
CA ARG A 448 -27.11 -3.41 2.46
C ARG A 448 -26.02 -4.41 2.05
N GLY A 449 -24.80 -4.21 2.52
CA GLY A 449 -23.68 -5.11 2.26
C GLY A 449 -23.04 -4.92 0.87
N VAL A 450 -23.24 -3.80 0.21
CA VAL A 450 -22.63 -3.49 -1.09
C VAL A 450 -21.76 -2.24 -0.98
N LYS A 451 -20.46 -2.36 -1.25
CA LYS A 451 -19.54 -1.22 -1.32
C LYS A 451 -19.59 -0.59 -2.71
N VAL A 452 -19.69 0.73 -2.73
CA VAL A 452 -19.54 1.56 -3.93
C VAL A 452 -18.72 2.80 -3.57
N GLN A 453 -18.27 3.56 -4.55
CA GLN A 453 -17.54 4.80 -4.31
C GLN A 453 -18.30 6.00 -4.90
N PRO A 454 -18.58 7.06 -4.12
CA PRO A 454 -19.25 8.25 -4.65
C PRO A 454 -18.32 9.02 -5.60
N LEU A 455 -18.89 9.50 -6.71
CA LEU A 455 -18.16 10.29 -7.70
C LEU A 455 -17.71 11.63 -7.13
N SER A 456 -18.52 12.24 -6.27
CA SER A 456 -18.23 13.54 -5.62
C SER A 456 -16.89 13.58 -4.92
N TRP A 457 -16.38 12.47 -4.39
CA TRP A 457 -15.06 12.41 -3.79
C TRP A 457 -13.92 12.72 -4.78
N HIS A 458 -14.17 12.47 -6.04
CA HIS A 458 -13.22 12.69 -7.14
C HIS A 458 -13.32 14.09 -7.75
N CYS A 459 -14.29 14.90 -7.33
CA CYS A 459 -14.55 16.24 -7.82
C CYS A 459 -14.02 17.30 -6.85
N GLN A 460 -13.41 18.34 -7.38
CA GLN A 460 -13.06 19.56 -6.64
C GLN A 460 -14.07 20.69 -6.89
N ARG A 461 -14.73 20.65 -8.05
CA ARG A 461 -15.80 21.57 -8.47
C ARG A 461 -17.16 20.84 -8.42
N PRO A 462 -18.27 21.58 -8.34
CA PRO A 462 -19.59 20.97 -8.46
C PRO A 462 -19.71 20.13 -9.74
N HIS A 463 -20.22 18.93 -9.60
CA HIS A 463 -20.38 17.95 -10.65
C HIS A 463 -21.71 17.21 -10.48
N ARG A 464 -22.21 16.54 -11.51
CA ARG A 464 -23.36 15.64 -11.37
C ARG A 464 -23.05 14.53 -10.35
N PRO A 465 -23.98 14.21 -9.45
CA PRO A 465 -23.80 13.10 -8.52
C PRO A 465 -23.67 11.79 -9.26
N GLY A 466 -22.91 10.86 -8.71
CA GLY A 466 -22.67 9.59 -9.37
C GLY A 466 -21.96 8.56 -8.52
N LEU A 467 -21.75 7.38 -9.09
CA LEU A 467 -20.98 6.31 -8.49
C LEU A 467 -19.88 5.84 -9.43
N VAL A 468 -18.73 5.49 -8.87
CA VAL A 468 -17.66 4.81 -9.58
C VAL A 468 -17.70 3.33 -9.21
N LEU A 469 -17.97 2.47 -10.18
CA LEU A 469 -18.27 1.05 -10.00
C LEU A 469 -17.19 0.17 -10.61
N GLY A 470 -16.45 -0.55 -9.79
CA GLY A 470 -15.47 -1.55 -10.21
C GLY A 470 -16.15 -2.88 -10.57
N TYR A 471 -15.72 -3.50 -11.66
CA TYR A 471 -16.24 -4.82 -12.08
C TYR A 471 -15.16 -5.90 -12.18
N ALA A 472 -13.90 -5.54 -12.08
CA ALA A 472 -12.81 -6.45 -12.42
C ALA A 472 -12.64 -7.62 -11.45
N ALA A 473 -13.02 -7.46 -10.18
CA ALA A 473 -12.83 -8.48 -9.15
C ALA A 473 -14.01 -9.45 -9.00
N LEU A 474 -15.17 -9.11 -9.53
CA LEU A 474 -16.45 -9.77 -9.27
C LEU A 474 -16.84 -10.78 -10.36
N THR A 475 -17.77 -11.68 -10.03
CA THR A 475 -18.49 -12.51 -11.01
C THR A 475 -19.64 -11.73 -11.65
N ALA A 476 -20.17 -12.22 -12.78
CA ALA A 476 -21.33 -11.59 -13.41
C ALA A 476 -22.56 -11.56 -12.47
N THR A 477 -22.77 -12.62 -11.70
CA THR A 477 -23.87 -12.72 -10.73
C THR A 477 -23.73 -11.66 -9.61
N GLU A 478 -22.56 -11.54 -9.01
CA GLU A 478 -22.30 -10.52 -7.97
C GLU A 478 -22.48 -9.09 -8.52
N ILE A 479 -22.11 -8.86 -9.79
CA ILE A 479 -22.32 -7.58 -10.47
C ILE A 479 -23.83 -7.31 -10.61
N GLU A 480 -24.60 -8.27 -11.10
CA GLU A 480 -26.06 -8.15 -11.28
C GLU A 480 -26.76 -7.91 -9.94
N GLU A 481 -26.42 -8.67 -8.91
CA GLU A 481 -26.92 -8.50 -7.55
C GLU A 481 -26.59 -7.11 -6.97
N GLY A 482 -25.34 -6.68 -7.12
CA GLY A 482 -24.89 -5.37 -6.65
C GLY A 482 -25.61 -4.21 -7.34
N VAL A 483 -25.80 -4.29 -8.66
CA VAL A 483 -26.55 -3.28 -9.43
C VAL A 483 -28.05 -3.27 -9.05
N ALA A 484 -28.66 -4.43 -8.84
CA ALA A 484 -30.05 -4.50 -8.37
C ALA A 484 -30.24 -3.78 -7.02
N GLN A 485 -29.25 -3.83 -6.11
CA GLN A 485 -29.32 -3.07 -4.85
C GLN A 485 -29.28 -1.55 -5.10
N ILE A 486 -28.56 -1.06 -6.12
CA ILE A 486 -28.60 0.37 -6.49
C ILE A 486 -30.02 0.79 -6.82
N ALA A 487 -30.72 0.01 -7.68
CA ALA A 487 -32.10 0.27 -8.07
C ALA A 487 -33.05 0.29 -6.86
N VAL A 488 -32.90 -0.66 -5.94
CA VAL A 488 -33.72 -0.73 -4.71
C VAL A 488 -33.51 0.53 -3.84
N VAL A 489 -32.27 0.99 -3.65
CA VAL A 489 -32.00 2.19 -2.83
C VAL A 489 -32.51 3.45 -3.50
N LEU A 490 -32.40 3.56 -4.83
CA LEU A 490 -32.93 4.69 -5.58
C LEU A 490 -34.47 4.70 -5.60
N GLY A 491 -35.12 3.54 -5.72
CA GLY A 491 -36.58 3.41 -5.69
C GLY A 491 -37.23 3.57 -4.33
N ALA A 492 -36.44 3.48 -3.25
CA ALA A 492 -36.90 3.73 -1.88
C ALA A 492 -36.85 5.22 -1.47
N ARG A 493 -36.37 6.10 -2.35
CA ARG A 493 -36.34 7.55 -2.21
C ARG A 493 -37.52 8.17 -2.98
#